data_f1d65583076afc9e9aee6028860df614
#
_entry.id   f1d65583076afc9e9aee6028860df614
#
_cell.length_a   1.000
_cell.length_b   1.000
_cell.length_c   1.000
_cell.angle_alpha   90.00
_cell.angle_beta   90.00
_cell.angle_gamma   90.00
#
_symmetry.space_group_name_H-M   'P 1'
#
loop_
_entity.id
_entity.type
_entity.pdbx_description
1 polymer ?
#
loop_
_entity_poly.entity_id
_entity_poly.type
_entity_poly.pdbx_seq_one_letter_code
_entity_poly.pdbx_strand_id
1 'polypeptide(L)'
;MSPSDPVPALLQRPRHPGFRFGPGIGQGATSLLWILAILTGLTVAAPISAAPKTRHVILVTTDGLRQEEVFGGAEEILISRQYGQVGKTNELKAEFWRPDPQRSREVLLPFLWGTVARQGQLFGHRRRGSEVRVTNGRNFSYPGYNEFLTGIADPRIDSNDKFLNPNTNVFEWLQSRPGFKGRVGAVVNWDVLPWVLNAPRAGFPVWSGFDVPTGTRRLPVPRALEEVVEHGRGVWSGVLLDTFVRQAAFHALDSLRPRALYVAYGETDDWAHEGHYERYLRAAQGFDRFLGDLWARLQANPRNRGTTSLVITTDHGRGPAPIAWKNHGREIADSSHMWMAVIGPDTPALGERTNLAPVRQAQVAATVAALLGEDFLAASPRSAPPVTEVLGR
;
A
#
# COMPACT_ATOMS: atom_id res chain seq x y z
N MET A 1 49.65 35.76 5.93
CA MET A 1 50.95 35.10 5.86
C MET A 1 50.73 33.74 5.19
N SER A 2 51.03 33.70 3.89
CA SER A 2 51.35 32.51 3.12
C SER A 2 52.82 32.12 3.44
N PRO A 3 53.34 30.91 3.19
CA PRO A 3 53.42 30.26 1.87
C PRO A 3 53.34 28.74 1.94
N SER A 4 53.15 28.02 0.93
CA SER A 4 53.82 27.61 -0.33
C SER A 4 53.77 26.09 -0.53
N ASP A 5 53.41 25.69 -1.75
CA ASP A 5 53.55 24.36 -2.35
C ASP A 5 54.96 23.77 -2.32
N PRO A 6 55.16 22.46 -2.62
CA PRO A 6 55.32 22.09 -4.03
C PRO A 6 54.83 20.69 -4.43
N VAL A 7 54.55 20.58 -5.74
CA VAL A 7 54.43 19.34 -6.56
C VAL A 7 55.81 18.73 -6.80
N PRO A 8 55.98 17.39 -6.93
CA PRO A 8 56.74 16.82 -8.03
C PRO A 8 56.03 15.64 -8.71
N ALA A 9 56.00 15.71 -9.99
CA ALA A 9 56.88 15.13 -11.06
C ALA A 9 56.49 13.71 -11.51
N LEU A 10 56.24 13.69 -12.81
CA LEU A 10 56.12 12.56 -13.74
C LEU A 10 57.18 11.47 -13.58
N LEU A 11 56.79 10.21 -13.78
CA LEU A 11 57.66 9.14 -14.20
C LEU A 11 57.06 8.26 -15.30
N GLN A 12 57.83 8.16 -16.32
CA GLN A 12 57.87 7.57 -17.62
C GLN A 12 57.42 6.12 -17.77
N ARG A 13 56.88 5.83 -18.98
CA ARG A 13 56.63 4.47 -19.54
C ARG A 13 57.95 3.83 -19.99
N PRO A 14 58.14 2.49 -19.94
CA PRO A 14 59.09 1.78 -20.74
C PRO A 14 58.47 1.18 -22.00
N ARG A 15 59.33 1.18 -23.06
CA ARG A 15 59.10 0.72 -24.46
C ARG A 15 59.29 -0.78 -24.56
N HIS A 16 58.57 -1.36 -25.53
CA HIS A 16 58.77 -2.74 -26.07
C HIS A 16 60.12 -2.95 -26.76
N PRO A 17 60.61 -4.21 -26.83
CA PRO A 17 61.41 -4.63 -27.97
C PRO A 17 60.67 -5.60 -28.88
N GLY A 18 60.78 -5.37 -30.18
CA GLY A 18 60.29 -6.21 -31.27
C GLY A 18 61.11 -7.46 -31.53
N PHE A 19 60.48 -8.46 -32.11
CA PHE A 19 61.12 -9.60 -32.71
C PHE A 19 60.84 -9.70 -34.22
N ARG A 20 61.89 -9.96 -34.98
CA ARG A 20 61.98 -10.03 -36.47
C ARG A 20 61.59 -11.42 -36.98
N PHE A 21 60.96 -11.42 -38.14
CA PHE A 21 60.72 -12.59 -38.98
C PHE A 21 61.98 -13.06 -39.70
N GLY A 22 62.14 -14.40 -39.86
CA GLY A 22 63.04 -15.07 -40.81
C GLY A 22 62.30 -16.25 -41.43
N PRO A 23 62.53 -16.55 -42.74
CA PRO A 23 61.74 -17.49 -43.53
C PRO A 23 62.28 -18.90 -43.52
N GLY A 24 61.41 -19.92 -43.56
CA GLY A 24 61.73 -21.31 -43.73
C GLY A 24 60.63 -22.05 -44.48
N ILE A 25 61.03 -22.58 -45.68
CA ILE A 25 60.23 -23.30 -46.68
C ILE A 25 60.03 -24.75 -46.22
N GLY A 26 58.82 -25.31 -46.38
CA GLY A 26 58.59 -26.76 -46.24
C GLY A 26 57.18 -27.16 -46.72
N GLN A 27 57.14 -27.80 -47.90
CA GLN A 27 55.94 -28.37 -48.52
C GLN A 27 55.47 -29.62 -47.76
N GLY A 28 54.17 -29.79 -47.60
CA GLY A 28 53.55 -31.02 -47.13
C GLY A 28 52.03 -30.95 -47.25
N ALA A 29 51.50 -31.58 -48.29
CA ALA A 29 50.06 -31.71 -48.53
C ALA A 29 49.37 -32.62 -47.48
N THR A 30 48.32 -32.19 -46.79
CA THR A 30 47.30 -33.09 -46.24
C THR A 30 46.01 -32.35 -46.02
N SER A 31 45.01 -32.82 -46.67
CA SER A 31 43.55 -32.89 -46.43
C SER A 31 42.87 -31.84 -45.51
N LEU A 32 42.13 -30.92 -46.13
CA LEU A 32 41.12 -30.09 -45.51
C LEU A 32 39.89 -30.94 -45.02
N LEU A 33 39.77 -31.13 -43.74
CA LEU A 33 38.47 -31.49 -43.10
C LEU A 33 37.86 -30.23 -42.54
N TRP A 34 36.84 -29.70 -43.21
CA TRP A 34 35.98 -28.63 -42.71
C TRP A 34 35.04 -29.22 -41.65
N ILE A 35 35.29 -28.98 -40.35
CA ILE A 35 34.34 -29.20 -39.29
C ILE A 35 33.47 -27.95 -39.25
N LEU A 36 32.26 -28.07 -39.82
CA LEU A 36 31.20 -27.07 -39.70
C LEU A 36 30.61 -27.18 -38.26
N ALA A 37 31.11 -26.37 -37.34
CA ALA A 37 30.51 -26.24 -36.03
C ALA A 37 29.19 -25.47 -36.19
N ILE A 38 28.07 -26.20 -36.26
CA ILE A 38 26.73 -25.62 -36.15
C ILE A 38 26.55 -25.20 -34.68
N LEU A 39 26.80 -23.92 -34.39
CA LEU A 39 26.32 -23.29 -33.14
C LEU A 39 24.80 -23.18 -33.22
N THR A 40 24.11 -24.21 -32.78
CA THR A 40 22.70 -24.08 -32.43
C THR A 40 22.60 -23.21 -31.19
N GLY A 41 22.44 -21.91 -31.39
CA GLY A 41 22.09 -20.98 -30.34
C GLY A 41 20.70 -21.36 -29.78
N LEU A 42 20.68 -22.09 -28.68
CA LEU A 42 19.48 -22.19 -27.87
C LEU A 42 19.18 -20.77 -27.34
N THR A 43 18.36 -20.03 -28.06
CA THR A 43 17.67 -18.87 -27.50
C THR A 43 16.70 -19.42 -26.47
N VAL A 44 17.09 -19.40 -25.19
CA VAL A 44 16.15 -19.57 -24.08
C VAL A 44 15.21 -18.40 -24.18
N ALA A 45 14.04 -18.62 -24.80
CA ALA A 45 12.96 -17.65 -24.78
C ALA A 45 12.61 -17.44 -23.32
N ALA A 46 12.81 -16.22 -22.82
CA ALA A 46 12.31 -15.85 -21.50
C ALA A 46 10.80 -16.16 -21.47
N PRO A 47 10.29 -16.76 -20.39
CA PRO A 47 8.87 -17.08 -20.30
C PRO A 47 8.08 -15.78 -20.52
N ILE A 48 7.24 -15.75 -21.54
CA ILE A 48 6.30 -14.66 -21.78
C ILE A 48 5.33 -14.71 -20.60
N SER A 49 5.55 -13.81 -19.61
CA SER A 49 4.62 -13.65 -18.51
C SER A 49 3.24 -13.32 -19.09
N ALA A 50 2.24 -14.11 -18.76
CA ALA A 50 0.88 -13.85 -19.21
C ALA A 50 0.44 -12.44 -18.73
N ALA A 51 -0.28 -11.71 -19.60
CA ALA A 51 -0.82 -10.41 -19.23
C ALA A 51 -1.72 -10.54 -17.98
N PRO A 52 -1.67 -9.60 -17.03
CA PRO A 52 -2.46 -9.69 -15.81
C PRO A 52 -3.97 -9.71 -16.13
N LYS A 53 -4.71 -10.51 -15.39
CA LYS A 53 -6.18 -10.54 -15.44
C LYS A 53 -6.78 -9.30 -14.79
N THR A 54 -6.08 -8.71 -13.81
CA THR A 54 -6.48 -7.50 -13.11
C THR A 54 -6.51 -6.30 -14.05
N ARG A 55 -7.67 -5.70 -14.19
CA ARG A 55 -7.90 -4.48 -14.98
C ARG A 55 -8.27 -3.29 -14.12
N HIS A 56 -8.66 -3.56 -12.88
CA HIS A 56 -9.09 -2.60 -11.88
C HIS A 56 -8.39 -2.87 -10.57
N VAL A 57 -7.84 -1.85 -9.91
CA VAL A 57 -7.31 -1.94 -8.56
C VAL A 57 -8.01 -0.93 -7.67
N ILE A 58 -8.45 -1.36 -6.50
CA ILE A 58 -8.94 -0.48 -5.46
C ILE A 58 -7.99 -0.64 -4.27
N LEU A 59 -7.29 0.44 -3.92
CA LEU A 59 -6.55 0.55 -2.68
C LEU A 59 -7.52 1.05 -1.62
N VAL A 60 -7.66 0.28 -0.54
CA VAL A 60 -8.50 0.64 0.60
C VAL A 60 -7.66 0.69 1.85
N THR A 61 -7.69 1.81 2.55
CA THR A 61 -6.95 1.98 3.80
C THR A 61 -7.88 2.32 4.95
N THR A 62 -7.47 1.97 6.17
CA THR A 62 -8.04 2.47 7.40
C THR A 62 -6.91 3.00 8.27
N ASP A 63 -7.10 4.15 8.92
CA ASP A 63 -6.07 4.79 9.71
C ASP A 63 -5.83 4.05 11.03
N GLY A 64 -4.58 3.75 11.37
CA GLY A 64 -4.15 3.28 12.67
C GLY A 64 -4.76 1.97 13.20
N LEU A 65 -5.37 1.11 12.37
CA LEU A 65 -5.87 -0.19 12.81
C LEU A 65 -4.70 -1.14 13.10
N ARG A 66 -4.58 -1.56 14.36
CA ARG A 66 -3.45 -2.37 14.81
C ARG A 66 -3.49 -3.80 14.25
N GLN A 67 -2.32 -4.35 14.03
CA GLN A 67 -2.17 -5.76 13.64
C GLN A 67 -2.63 -6.73 14.75
N GLU A 68 -2.64 -6.29 16.01
CA GLU A 68 -3.13 -7.06 17.16
C GLU A 68 -4.60 -7.45 16.97
N GLU A 69 -5.47 -6.49 16.63
CA GLU A 69 -6.87 -6.78 16.37
C GLU A 69 -7.07 -7.53 15.06
N VAL A 70 -6.26 -7.24 14.04
CA VAL A 70 -6.39 -7.94 12.76
C VAL A 70 -6.09 -9.44 12.91
N PHE A 71 -5.05 -9.82 13.65
CA PHE A 71 -4.60 -11.21 13.78
C PHE A 71 -5.04 -11.90 15.08
N GLY A 72 -5.37 -11.14 16.11
CA GLY A 72 -5.77 -11.68 17.41
C GLY A 72 -7.24 -11.46 17.77
N GLY A 73 -7.92 -10.54 17.08
CA GLY A 73 -9.25 -10.07 17.46
C GLY A 73 -9.22 -9.10 18.63
N ALA A 74 -10.36 -8.90 19.28
CA ALA A 74 -10.45 -7.98 20.40
C ALA A 74 -9.58 -8.41 21.59
N GLU A 75 -8.81 -7.47 22.15
CA GLU A 75 -7.98 -7.70 23.34
C GLU A 75 -8.80 -7.60 24.63
N GLU A 76 -8.85 -8.67 25.41
CA GLU A 76 -9.67 -8.78 26.62
C GLU A 76 -9.38 -7.67 27.63
N ILE A 77 -8.10 -7.32 27.84
CA ILE A 77 -7.69 -6.29 28.80
C ILE A 77 -8.23 -4.89 28.44
N LEU A 78 -8.44 -4.63 27.15
CA LEU A 78 -9.00 -3.37 26.68
C LEU A 78 -10.53 -3.33 26.79
N ILE A 79 -11.20 -4.47 26.96
CA ILE A 79 -12.64 -4.52 27.25
C ILE A 79 -12.85 -4.22 28.75
N SER A 80 -12.49 -3.02 29.15
CA SER A 80 -12.54 -2.57 30.53
C SER A 80 -12.84 -1.08 30.62
N ARG A 81 -13.38 -0.63 31.77
CA ARG A 81 -13.57 0.81 32.02
C ARG A 81 -12.23 1.55 32.12
N GLN A 82 -11.23 0.89 32.69
CA GLN A 82 -9.93 1.50 32.99
C GLN A 82 -9.13 1.77 31.73
N TYR A 83 -9.03 0.81 30.81
CA TYR A 83 -8.12 0.87 29.66
C TYR A 83 -8.79 1.20 28.35
N GLY A 84 -10.04 0.81 28.16
CA GLY A 84 -10.78 1.04 26.93
C GLY A 84 -12.06 1.82 27.06
N GLN A 85 -12.33 2.40 28.25
CA GLN A 85 -13.54 3.19 28.54
C GLN A 85 -14.86 2.43 28.23
N VAL A 86 -14.85 1.10 28.35
CA VAL A 86 -15.99 0.25 28.02
C VAL A 86 -16.98 0.24 29.16
N GLY A 87 -18.19 0.76 28.91
CA GLY A 87 -19.25 0.78 29.91
C GLY A 87 -19.92 -0.59 30.14
N LYS A 88 -20.18 -1.30 29.05
CA LYS A 88 -20.88 -2.59 29.02
C LYS A 88 -19.94 -3.73 28.66
N THR A 89 -19.00 -4.03 29.56
CA THR A 89 -17.91 -4.96 29.32
C THR A 89 -18.37 -6.38 28.93
N ASN A 90 -19.40 -6.91 29.63
CA ASN A 90 -19.91 -8.26 29.35
C ASN A 90 -20.59 -8.35 27.96
N GLU A 91 -21.33 -7.30 27.57
CA GLU A 91 -21.98 -7.24 26.27
C GLU A 91 -20.92 -7.19 25.15
N LEU A 92 -19.94 -6.27 25.27
CA LEU A 92 -18.88 -6.13 24.29
C LEU A 92 -18.00 -7.38 24.19
N LYS A 93 -17.71 -8.02 25.34
CA LYS A 93 -16.95 -9.27 25.39
C LYS A 93 -17.72 -10.41 24.69
N ALA A 94 -19.01 -10.54 24.94
CA ALA A 94 -19.85 -11.52 24.26
C ALA A 94 -19.90 -11.31 22.75
N GLU A 95 -19.89 -10.05 22.31
CA GLU A 95 -19.94 -9.68 20.90
C GLU A 95 -18.60 -9.98 20.19
N PHE A 96 -17.47 -9.48 20.68
CA PHE A 96 -16.21 -9.42 19.92
C PHE A 96 -15.10 -10.34 20.44
N TRP A 97 -15.11 -10.74 21.69
CA TRP A 97 -14.00 -11.50 22.26
C TRP A 97 -14.30 -13.00 22.31
N ARG A 98 -13.28 -13.80 22.06
CA ARG A 98 -13.28 -15.26 22.27
C ARG A 98 -11.93 -15.66 22.90
N PRO A 99 -11.90 -16.74 23.75
CA PRO A 99 -10.64 -17.23 24.31
C PRO A 99 -9.60 -17.67 23.26
N ASP A 100 -10.07 -18.19 22.12
CA ASP A 100 -9.24 -18.51 20.97
C ASP A 100 -9.06 -17.29 20.08
N PRO A 101 -7.83 -16.78 19.90
CA PRO A 101 -7.55 -15.62 19.04
C PRO A 101 -8.02 -15.79 17.59
N GLN A 102 -7.96 -17.03 17.06
CA GLN A 102 -8.45 -17.31 15.71
C GLN A 102 -9.97 -17.05 15.61
N ARG A 103 -10.72 -17.52 16.58
CA ARG A 103 -12.17 -17.26 16.64
C ARG A 103 -12.47 -15.80 16.91
N SER A 104 -11.68 -15.13 17.75
CA SER A 104 -11.86 -13.72 18.07
C SER A 104 -11.69 -12.83 16.84
N ARG A 105 -10.64 -13.05 16.05
CA ARG A 105 -10.41 -12.29 14.80
C ARG A 105 -11.45 -12.57 13.72
N GLU A 106 -11.94 -13.82 13.60
CA GLU A 106 -13.01 -14.20 12.67
C GLU A 106 -14.35 -13.50 13.00
N VAL A 107 -14.62 -13.28 14.28
CA VAL A 107 -15.82 -12.54 14.74
C VAL A 107 -15.68 -11.05 14.48
N LEU A 108 -14.51 -10.47 14.71
CA LEU A 108 -14.28 -9.05 14.52
C LEU A 108 -14.24 -8.67 13.03
N LEU A 109 -13.52 -9.44 12.21
CA LEU A 109 -13.22 -9.15 10.81
C LEU A 109 -13.62 -10.33 9.90
N PRO A 110 -14.93 -10.64 9.80
CA PRO A 110 -15.41 -11.84 9.11
C PRO A 110 -15.11 -11.86 7.60
N PHE A 111 -15.02 -10.71 6.91
CA PHE A 111 -14.66 -10.68 5.50
C PHE A 111 -13.16 -10.95 5.29
N LEU A 112 -12.29 -10.32 6.06
CA LEU A 112 -10.84 -10.58 5.98
C LEU A 112 -10.53 -12.05 6.23
N TRP A 113 -11.14 -12.67 7.24
CA TRP A 113 -10.84 -14.06 7.59
C TRP A 113 -11.68 -15.08 6.82
N GLY A 114 -12.92 -14.76 6.50
CA GLY A 114 -13.83 -15.64 5.77
C GLY A 114 -13.61 -15.65 4.25
N THR A 115 -13.12 -14.55 3.70
CA THR A 115 -12.96 -14.38 2.24
C THR A 115 -11.51 -14.12 1.85
N VAL A 116 -10.88 -13.06 2.37
CA VAL A 116 -9.53 -12.67 1.91
C VAL A 116 -8.51 -13.73 2.30
N ALA A 117 -8.58 -14.27 3.52
CA ALA A 117 -7.70 -15.35 3.97
C ALA A 117 -7.87 -16.66 3.16
N ARG A 118 -8.96 -16.83 2.44
CA ARG A 118 -9.21 -18.03 1.63
C ARG A 118 -8.92 -17.84 0.14
N GLN A 119 -9.02 -16.61 -0.35
CA GLN A 119 -8.94 -16.30 -1.79
C GLN A 119 -7.79 -15.36 -2.15
N GLY A 120 -7.05 -14.87 -1.16
CA GLY A 120 -5.96 -13.92 -1.30
C GLY A 120 -4.84 -14.19 -0.32
N GLN A 121 -4.20 -13.12 0.16
CA GLN A 121 -3.07 -13.19 1.10
C GLN A 121 -3.16 -12.09 2.16
N LEU A 122 -2.77 -12.41 3.41
CA LEU A 122 -2.63 -11.48 4.53
C LEU A 122 -1.21 -11.53 5.09
N PHE A 123 -0.62 -10.35 5.33
CA PHE A 123 0.73 -10.14 5.83
C PHE A 123 0.68 -9.27 7.09
N GLY A 124 1.61 -9.51 8.02
CA GLY A 124 1.77 -8.67 9.21
C GLY A 124 1.58 -9.40 10.54
N HIS A 125 1.33 -10.70 10.56
CA HIS A 125 1.22 -11.47 11.79
C HIS A 125 2.61 -11.74 12.40
N ARG A 126 3.12 -10.80 13.19
CA ARG A 126 4.48 -10.82 13.78
C ARG A 126 4.77 -12.12 14.52
N ARG A 127 3.83 -12.59 15.35
CA ARG A 127 4.00 -13.83 16.12
C ARG A 127 4.15 -15.08 15.26
N ARG A 128 3.87 -14.98 13.95
CA ARG A 128 4.04 -16.06 12.97
C ARG A 128 5.12 -15.75 11.93
N GLY A 129 6.03 -14.83 12.25
CA GLY A 129 7.16 -14.50 11.38
C GLY A 129 6.78 -13.80 10.09
N SER A 130 5.68 -13.04 10.10
CA SER A 130 5.27 -12.17 9.01
C SER A 130 5.22 -10.74 9.50
N GLU A 131 6.00 -9.86 8.92
CA GLU A 131 6.05 -8.46 9.30
C GLU A 131 5.70 -7.56 8.12
N VAL A 132 4.90 -6.52 8.38
CA VAL A 132 4.73 -5.36 7.50
C VAL A 132 5.14 -4.13 8.29
N ARG A 133 6.00 -3.29 7.71
CA ARG A 133 6.61 -2.17 8.44
C ARG A 133 6.51 -0.85 7.71
N VAL A 134 6.18 0.18 8.47
CA VAL A 134 6.49 1.58 8.15
C VAL A 134 8.00 1.77 8.18
N THR A 135 8.58 2.46 7.20
CA THR A 135 10.03 2.69 7.10
C THR A 135 10.45 4.17 7.17
N ASN A 136 9.48 5.09 7.23
CA ASN A 136 9.76 6.53 7.34
C ASN A 136 10.26 6.98 8.72
N GLY A 137 10.18 6.12 9.75
CA GLY A 137 10.63 6.41 11.12
C GLY A 137 9.81 7.48 11.84
N ARG A 138 8.67 7.90 11.29
CA ARG A 138 7.74 8.85 11.89
C ARG A 138 6.54 8.14 12.52
N ASN A 139 6.04 7.07 11.86
CA ASN A 139 4.97 6.19 12.31
C ASN A 139 3.68 6.95 12.65
N PHE A 140 3.29 7.91 11.80
CA PHE A 140 2.03 8.64 11.88
C PHE A 140 1.51 8.98 10.48
N SER A 141 0.31 9.57 10.40
CA SER A 141 -0.54 9.55 9.22
C SER A 141 0.10 10.13 7.96
N TYR A 142 0.43 11.44 7.85
CA TYR A 142 0.92 11.98 6.58
C TYR A 142 2.18 11.25 6.05
N PRO A 143 3.25 11.02 6.85
CA PRO A 143 4.39 10.23 6.41
C PRO A 143 4.03 8.80 5.98
N GLY A 144 3.10 8.14 6.68
CA GLY A 144 2.59 6.82 6.33
C GLY A 144 1.85 6.82 5.00
N TYR A 145 0.88 7.72 4.84
CA TYR A 145 0.16 7.91 3.57
C TYR A 145 1.10 8.24 2.42
N ASN A 146 2.08 9.12 2.62
CA ASN A 146 3.10 9.40 1.61
C ASN A 146 3.85 8.13 1.24
N GLU A 147 4.32 7.35 2.22
CA GLU A 147 5.17 6.19 1.97
C GLU A 147 4.46 5.14 1.12
N PHE A 148 3.23 4.75 1.44
CA PHE A 148 2.55 3.73 0.65
C PHE A 148 2.00 4.23 -0.69
N LEU A 149 1.69 5.53 -0.82
CA LEU A 149 1.20 6.11 -2.08
C LEU A 149 2.31 6.39 -3.09
N THR A 150 3.52 6.68 -2.62
CA THR A 150 4.66 7.09 -3.47
C THR A 150 5.77 6.05 -3.56
N GLY A 151 5.79 5.09 -2.64
CA GLY A 151 6.88 4.12 -2.50
C GLY A 151 8.14 4.68 -1.86
N ILE A 152 8.08 5.88 -1.28
CA ILE A 152 9.24 6.62 -0.76
C ILE A 152 9.01 7.05 0.69
N ALA A 153 9.89 6.61 1.60
CA ALA A 153 10.02 7.18 2.93
C ALA A 153 10.79 8.50 2.84
N ASP A 154 10.06 9.63 2.75
CA ASP A 154 10.66 10.94 2.55
C ASP A 154 10.82 11.70 3.88
N PRO A 155 12.05 12.02 4.33
CA PRO A 155 12.27 12.69 5.60
C PRO A 155 11.71 14.12 5.66
N ARG A 156 11.39 14.74 4.52
CA ARG A 156 10.77 16.06 4.44
C ARG A 156 9.29 16.05 4.83
N ILE A 157 8.68 14.87 4.83
CA ILE A 157 7.31 14.67 5.28
C ILE A 157 7.37 14.31 6.76
N ASP A 158 7.22 15.29 7.64
CA ASP A 158 7.46 15.16 9.07
C ASP A 158 6.40 15.77 9.98
N SER A 159 5.26 16.18 9.41
CA SER A 159 4.08 16.66 10.13
C SER A 159 2.78 16.24 9.42
N ASN A 160 1.64 16.45 10.08
CA ASN A 160 0.30 16.32 9.50
C ASN A 160 -0.24 17.65 8.96
N ASP A 161 0.62 18.64 8.76
CA ASP A 161 0.23 19.95 8.23
C ASP A 161 -0.25 19.85 6.78
N LYS A 162 -1.15 20.76 6.41
CA LYS A 162 -1.66 20.89 5.04
C LYS A 162 -0.66 21.54 4.11
N PHE A 163 0.26 20.75 3.56
CA PHE A 163 1.14 21.15 2.47
C PHE A 163 1.08 20.16 1.31
N LEU A 164 1.26 20.64 0.09
CA LEU A 164 1.18 19.79 -1.09
C LEU A 164 2.37 18.83 -1.15
N ASN A 165 2.09 17.53 -1.21
CA ASN A 165 3.12 16.49 -1.27
C ASN A 165 4.03 16.70 -2.48
N PRO A 166 5.35 16.86 -2.29
CA PRO A 166 6.29 17.03 -3.39
C PRO A 166 6.49 15.75 -4.23
N ASN A 167 6.18 14.59 -3.67
CA ASN A 167 6.39 13.31 -4.34
C ASN A 167 5.19 12.96 -5.23
N THR A 168 5.46 12.35 -6.38
CA THR A 168 4.43 11.80 -7.28
C THR A 168 3.88 10.51 -6.69
N ASN A 169 2.58 10.45 -6.47
CA ASN A 169 1.93 9.23 -6.02
C ASN A 169 1.53 8.33 -7.20
N VAL A 170 1.31 7.03 -6.91
CA VAL A 170 1.00 6.03 -7.95
C VAL A 170 -0.30 6.35 -8.70
N PHE A 171 -1.32 6.93 -8.05
CA PHE A 171 -2.59 7.30 -8.70
C PHE A 171 -2.41 8.50 -9.64
N GLU A 172 -1.61 9.50 -9.25
CA GLU A 172 -1.22 10.61 -10.11
C GLU A 172 -0.49 10.11 -11.37
N TRP A 173 0.47 9.22 -11.17
CA TRP A 173 1.19 8.61 -12.29
C TRP A 173 0.27 7.77 -13.19
N LEU A 174 -0.60 6.92 -12.61
CA LEU A 174 -1.58 6.15 -13.38
C LEU A 174 -2.52 7.07 -14.18
N GLN A 175 -2.98 8.19 -13.61
CA GLN A 175 -3.82 9.16 -14.31
C GLN A 175 -3.16 9.68 -15.60
N SER A 176 -1.83 9.78 -15.64
CA SER A 176 -1.09 10.21 -16.82
C SER A 176 -0.90 9.10 -17.88
N ARG A 177 -1.17 7.84 -17.52
CA ARG A 177 -0.93 6.68 -18.40
C ARG A 177 -2.05 6.47 -19.41
N PRO A 178 -1.75 5.97 -20.63
CA PRO A 178 -2.77 5.57 -21.59
C PRO A 178 -3.78 4.58 -21.00
N GLY A 179 -5.08 4.83 -21.23
CA GLY A 179 -6.16 3.97 -20.73
C GLY A 179 -6.55 4.18 -19.26
N PHE A 180 -5.83 5.05 -18.51
CA PHE A 180 -6.19 5.42 -17.13
C PHE A 180 -6.74 6.84 -17.02
N LYS A 181 -6.42 7.71 -17.96
CA LYS A 181 -6.87 9.10 -17.96
C LYS A 181 -8.39 9.19 -17.80
N GLY A 182 -8.87 9.87 -16.75
CA GLY A 182 -10.28 10.00 -16.42
C GLY A 182 -10.90 8.77 -15.76
N ARG A 183 -10.08 7.75 -15.42
CA ARG A 183 -10.52 6.52 -14.75
C ARG A 183 -9.74 6.25 -13.47
N VAL A 184 -9.21 7.30 -12.86
CA VAL A 184 -8.57 7.31 -11.56
C VAL A 184 -9.35 8.25 -10.65
N GLY A 185 -9.47 7.94 -9.37
CA GLY A 185 -10.14 8.79 -8.39
C GLY A 185 -9.76 8.46 -6.96
N ALA A 186 -10.16 9.33 -6.03
CA ALA A 186 -10.00 9.10 -4.61
C ALA A 186 -11.23 9.57 -3.82
N VAL A 187 -11.54 8.82 -2.77
CA VAL A 187 -12.58 9.12 -1.79
C VAL A 187 -11.96 8.97 -0.40
N VAL A 188 -11.88 10.04 0.35
CA VAL A 188 -11.08 10.10 1.56
C VAL A 188 -11.85 10.79 2.69
N ASN A 189 -11.59 10.39 3.95
CA ASN A 189 -12.30 10.92 5.11
C ASN A 189 -11.59 12.07 5.82
N TRP A 190 -10.27 12.19 5.67
CA TRP A 190 -9.46 13.18 6.38
C TRP A 190 -9.15 14.39 5.48
N ASP A 191 -9.29 15.58 6.04
CA ASP A 191 -9.18 16.85 5.32
C ASP A 191 -7.75 17.18 4.83
N VAL A 192 -6.72 16.46 5.32
CA VAL A 192 -5.33 16.58 4.87
C VAL A 192 -5.05 15.69 3.65
N LEU A 193 -5.82 14.61 3.44
CA LEU A 193 -5.55 13.67 2.34
C LEU A 193 -5.53 14.29 0.93
N PRO A 194 -6.33 15.32 0.60
CA PRO A 194 -6.20 16.02 -0.67
C PRO A 194 -4.81 16.69 -0.88
N TRP A 195 -4.13 17.11 0.20
CA TRP A 195 -2.74 17.63 0.17
C TRP A 195 -1.73 16.49 0.04
N VAL A 196 -1.93 15.39 0.77
CA VAL A 196 -1.10 14.17 0.63
C VAL A 196 -1.13 13.65 -0.81
N LEU A 197 -2.30 13.66 -1.45
CA LEU A 197 -2.48 13.26 -2.85
C LEU A 197 -1.91 14.29 -3.84
N ASN A 198 -1.56 15.51 -3.39
CA ASN A 198 -1.31 16.67 -4.25
C ASN A 198 -2.40 16.78 -5.32
N ALA A 199 -3.65 16.82 -4.88
CA ALA A 199 -4.82 16.70 -5.74
C ALA A 199 -4.87 17.70 -6.93
N PRO A 200 -4.39 18.96 -6.81
CA PRO A 200 -4.28 19.88 -7.95
C PRO A 200 -3.37 19.36 -9.06
N ARG A 201 -2.18 18.85 -8.71
CA ARG A 201 -1.20 18.30 -9.66
C ARG A 201 -1.64 16.93 -10.19
N ALA A 202 -2.23 16.11 -9.33
CA ALA A 202 -2.65 14.75 -9.66
C ALA A 202 -3.72 14.68 -10.75
N GLY A 203 -4.58 15.69 -10.88
CA GLY A 203 -5.52 15.86 -11.97
C GLY A 203 -6.66 14.83 -12.05
N PHE A 204 -6.75 13.89 -11.12
CA PHE A 204 -7.91 13.00 -10.98
C PHE A 204 -8.92 13.57 -9.96
N PRO A 205 -10.22 13.20 -10.04
CA PRO A 205 -11.21 13.69 -9.10
C PRO A 205 -11.05 13.11 -7.69
N VAL A 206 -11.15 13.99 -6.68
CA VAL A 206 -11.08 13.68 -5.26
C VAL A 206 -12.36 14.14 -4.56
N TRP A 207 -12.89 13.31 -3.68
CA TRP A 207 -13.92 13.66 -2.72
C TRP A 207 -13.36 13.49 -1.30
N SER A 208 -13.53 14.51 -0.47
CA SER A 208 -13.11 14.48 0.94
C SER A 208 -14.19 14.95 1.90
N GLY A 209 -15.33 15.47 1.40
CA GLY A 209 -16.34 16.11 2.21
C GLY A 209 -15.91 17.42 2.91
N PHE A 210 -14.67 17.87 2.66
CA PHE A 210 -14.09 19.12 3.20
C PHE A 210 -13.60 20.02 2.07
N ASP A 211 -13.03 21.15 2.44
CA ASP A 211 -12.30 21.99 1.50
C ASP A 211 -11.06 21.25 0.98
N VAL A 212 -10.73 21.52 -0.24
CA VAL A 212 -9.60 20.91 -0.94
C VAL A 212 -8.68 22.01 -1.50
N PRO A 213 -7.40 21.71 -1.75
CA PRO A 213 -6.48 22.68 -2.35
C PRO A 213 -7.05 23.27 -3.63
N THR A 214 -6.81 24.58 -3.86
CA THR A 214 -7.22 25.26 -5.09
C THR A 214 -6.69 24.55 -6.32
N GLY A 215 -7.53 24.38 -7.35
CA GLY A 215 -7.18 23.62 -8.56
C GLY A 215 -7.49 22.13 -8.49
N THR A 216 -7.94 21.61 -7.34
CA THR A 216 -8.38 20.21 -7.23
C THR A 216 -9.64 19.96 -8.06
N ARG A 217 -9.61 18.90 -8.86
CA ARG A 217 -10.81 18.38 -9.50
C ARG A 217 -11.66 17.64 -8.46
N ARG A 218 -12.83 18.18 -8.13
CA ARG A 218 -13.75 17.52 -7.18
C ARG A 218 -14.47 16.34 -7.85
N LEU A 219 -14.60 15.24 -7.13
CA LEU A 219 -15.50 14.16 -7.51
C LEU A 219 -16.92 14.58 -7.14
N PRO A 220 -17.84 14.74 -8.11
CA PRO A 220 -19.23 15.08 -7.78
C PRO A 220 -19.91 13.89 -7.11
N VAL A 221 -20.70 14.18 -6.08
CA VAL A 221 -21.58 13.22 -5.42
C VAL A 221 -23.02 13.72 -5.42
N PRO A 222 -24.02 12.87 -5.15
CA PRO A 222 -25.40 13.33 -5.05
C PRO A 222 -25.57 14.43 -4.00
N ARG A 223 -26.39 15.45 -4.31
CA ARG A 223 -26.65 16.57 -3.41
C ARG A 223 -27.12 16.12 -2.01
N ALA A 224 -27.95 15.09 -1.97
CA ALA A 224 -28.40 14.53 -0.67
C ALA A 224 -27.23 14.02 0.19
N LEU A 225 -26.14 13.50 -0.42
CA LEU A 225 -24.95 13.10 0.33
C LEU A 225 -24.18 14.33 0.81
N GLU A 226 -24.05 15.37 -0.02
CA GLU A 226 -23.41 16.63 0.39
C GLU A 226 -24.11 17.26 1.57
N GLU A 227 -25.47 17.35 1.53
CA GLU A 227 -26.29 17.89 2.61
C GLU A 227 -26.13 17.09 3.92
N VAL A 228 -26.16 15.75 3.85
CA VAL A 228 -25.97 14.89 5.03
C VAL A 228 -24.56 15.03 5.60
N VAL A 229 -23.53 15.13 4.74
CA VAL A 229 -22.15 15.35 5.16
C VAL A 229 -22.02 16.71 5.87
N GLU A 230 -22.56 17.77 5.30
CA GLU A 230 -22.51 19.11 5.89
C GLU A 230 -23.10 19.15 7.30
N HIS A 231 -24.24 18.51 7.52
CA HIS A 231 -24.89 18.43 8.83
C HIS A 231 -24.25 17.40 9.77
N GLY A 232 -23.61 16.38 9.22
CA GLY A 232 -22.97 15.29 9.97
C GLY A 232 -21.51 15.55 10.34
N ARG A 233 -20.93 16.68 9.93
CA ARG A 233 -19.60 17.10 10.39
C ARG A 233 -19.67 17.47 11.86
N GLY A 234 -18.61 17.19 12.61
CA GLY A 234 -18.46 17.71 13.95
C GLY A 234 -18.20 16.68 15.04
N VAL A 235 -18.06 15.40 14.72
CA VAL A 235 -17.55 14.43 15.68
C VAL A 235 -16.08 14.75 15.95
N TRP A 236 -15.29 14.95 14.87
CA TRP A 236 -13.90 15.40 14.94
C TRP A 236 -13.65 16.58 14.00
N SER A 237 -12.63 17.37 14.35
CA SER A 237 -12.16 18.43 13.46
C SER A 237 -11.33 17.79 12.32
N GLY A 238 -11.82 17.95 11.10
CA GLY A 238 -11.08 17.51 9.89
C GLY A 238 -11.23 16.03 9.51
N VAL A 239 -12.00 15.22 10.28
CA VAL A 239 -12.25 13.82 9.96
C VAL A 239 -13.76 13.56 9.86
N LEU A 240 -14.16 12.86 8.80
CA LEU A 240 -15.54 12.42 8.59
C LEU A 240 -15.77 11.02 9.16
N LEU A 241 -17.01 10.75 9.56
CA LEU A 241 -17.45 9.40 9.81
C LEU A 241 -17.33 8.55 8.53
N ASP A 242 -16.81 7.35 8.66
CA ASP A 242 -16.54 6.42 7.55
C ASP A 242 -17.80 6.02 6.77
N THR A 243 -18.98 6.16 7.38
CA THR A 243 -20.26 5.95 6.69
C THR A 243 -20.47 6.88 5.49
N PHE A 244 -19.96 8.11 5.55
CA PHE A 244 -20.02 9.05 4.42
C PHE A 244 -19.04 8.65 3.31
N VAL A 245 -17.83 8.23 3.69
CA VAL A 245 -16.84 7.68 2.75
C VAL A 245 -17.41 6.48 2.01
N ARG A 246 -18.10 5.58 2.74
CA ARG A 246 -18.76 4.41 2.13
C ARG A 246 -19.73 4.82 1.02
N GLN A 247 -20.59 5.78 1.26
CA GLN A 247 -21.58 6.23 0.27
C GLN A 247 -20.89 6.89 -0.94
N ALA A 248 -19.91 7.76 -0.70
CA ALA A 248 -19.14 8.40 -1.74
C ALA A 248 -18.32 7.39 -2.58
N ALA A 249 -17.75 6.36 -1.95
CA ALA A 249 -16.99 5.31 -2.63
C ALA A 249 -17.88 4.48 -3.59
N PHE A 250 -19.07 4.08 -3.13
CA PHE A 250 -20.01 3.37 -4.01
C PHE A 250 -20.50 4.24 -5.16
N HIS A 251 -20.76 5.53 -4.90
CA HIS A 251 -21.09 6.47 -5.97
C HIS A 251 -19.93 6.62 -6.97
N ALA A 252 -18.68 6.73 -6.48
CA ALA A 252 -17.48 6.81 -7.32
C ALA A 252 -17.33 5.58 -8.23
N LEU A 253 -17.57 4.38 -7.71
CA LEU A 253 -17.56 3.16 -8.52
C LEU A 253 -18.52 3.19 -9.68
N ASP A 254 -19.73 3.70 -9.47
CA ASP A 254 -20.78 3.72 -10.49
C ASP A 254 -20.56 4.85 -11.49
N SER A 255 -20.24 6.06 -11.02
CA SER A 255 -20.15 7.26 -11.85
C SER A 255 -18.82 7.35 -12.61
N LEU A 256 -17.68 7.10 -11.94
CA LEU A 256 -16.35 7.20 -12.52
C LEU A 256 -15.94 5.91 -13.27
N ARG A 257 -16.46 4.75 -12.84
CA ARG A 257 -16.05 3.43 -13.33
C ARG A 257 -14.53 3.29 -13.37
N PRO A 258 -13.86 3.45 -12.24
CA PRO A 258 -12.42 3.64 -12.18
C PRO A 258 -11.66 2.37 -12.58
N ARG A 259 -10.47 2.54 -13.16
CA ARG A 259 -9.43 1.51 -13.23
C ARG A 259 -8.55 1.50 -11.99
N ALA A 260 -8.38 2.65 -11.35
CA ALA A 260 -7.69 2.77 -10.08
C ALA A 260 -8.49 3.70 -9.15
N LEU A 261 -8.86 3.22 -7.97
CA LEU A 261 -9.58 3.99 -6.95
C LEU A 261 -8.84 3.88 -5.62
N TYR A 262 -8.66 5.01 -4.96
CA TYR A 262 -8.20 5.06 -3.59
C TYR A 262 -9.38 5.38 -2.67
N VAL A 263 -9.54 4.60 -1.59
CA VAL A 263 -10.56 4.82 -0.56
C VAL A 263 -9.87 4.81 0.81
N ALA A 264 -9.99 5.89 1.57
CA ALA A 264 -9.42 6.01 2.90
C ALA A 264 -10.52 6.14 3.96
N TYR A 265 -10.51 5.23 4.92
CA TYR A 265 -11.24 5.21 6.17
C TYR A 265 -10.35 5.70 7.31
N GLY A 266 -10.89 6.21 8.41
CA GLY A 266 -10.08 6.80 9.46
C GLY A 266 -10.61 6.65 10.88
N GLU A 267 -11.89 6.31 11.12
CA GLU A 267 -12.48 6.29 12.47
C GLU A 267 -11.70 5.43 13.48
N THR A 268 -10.95 4.42 13.02
CA THR A 268 -10.13 3.58 13.91
C THR A 268 -9.06 4.38 14.63
N ASP A 269 -8.43 5.36 13.98
CA ASP A 269 -7.42 6.20 14.60
C ASP A 269 -8.01 7.14 15.65
N ASP A 270 -9.06 7.87 15.29
CA ASP A 270 -9.69 8.85 16.18
C ASP A 270 -10.27 8.19 17.43
N TRP A 271 -11.00 7.08 17.29
CA TRP A 271 -11.54 6.36 18.46
C TRP A 271 -10.45 5.77 19.35
N ALA A 272 -9.30 5.36 18.77
CA ALA A 272 -8.17 4.93 19.58
C ALA A 272 -7.55 6.10 20.35
N HIS A 273 -7.36 7.27 19.74
CA HIS A 273 -6.84 8.46 20.42
C HIS A 273 -7.73 8.88 21.59
N GLU A 274 -9.04 8.80 21.43
CA GLU A 274 -9.99 9.06 22.52
C GLU A 274 -10.01 7.95 23.58
N GLY A 275 -9.43 6.78 23.29
CA GLY A 275 -9.40 5.63 24.18
C GLY A 275 -10.72 4.87 24.26
N HIS A 276 -11.61 5.04 23.29
CA HIS A 276 -12.91 4.37 23.22
C HIS A 276 -12.81 3.02 22.47
N TYR A 277 -12.40 1.98 23.18
CA TYR A 277 -12.13 0.68 22.57
C TYR A 277 -13.37 0.03 21.93
N GLU A 278 -14.55 0.18 22.52
CA GLU A 278 -15.80 -0.29 21.90
C GLU A 278 -16.01 0.33 20.53
N ARG A 279 -15.84 1.65 20.41
CA ARG A 279 -16.03 2.37 19.15
C ARG A 279 -14.94 2.03 18.13
N TYR A 280 -13.72 1.86 18.59
CA TYR A 280 -12.59 1.38 17.78
C TYR A 280 -12.88 0.01 17.16
N LEU A 281 -13.39 -0.97 17.95
CA LEU A 281 -13.76 -2.29 17.43
C LEU A 281 -14.94 -2.19 16.44
N ARG A 282 -15.91 -1.34 16.71
CA ARG A 282 -17.04 -1.11 15.79
C ARG A 282 -16.61 -0.44 14.50
N ALA A 283 -15.66 0.48 14.54
CA ALA A 283 -15.06 1.09 13.34
C ALA A 283 -14.30 0.03 12.52
N ALA A 284 -13.48 -0.81 13.17
CA ALA A 284 -12.78 -1.92 12.52
C ALA A 284 -13.76 -2.92 11.85
N GLN A 285 -14.85 -3.30 12.54
CA GLN A 285 -15.89 -4.15 11.97
C GLN A 285 -16.65 -3.45 10.83
N GLY A 286 -16.90 -2.15 10.96
CA GLY A 286 -17.52 -1.32 9.92
C GLY A 286 -16.68 -1.29 8.65
N PHE A 287 -15.37 -1.15 8.80
CA PHE A 287 -14.39 -1.25 7.71
C PHE A 287 -14.43 -2.63 7.04
N ASP A 288 -14.38 -3.71 7.80
CA ASP A 288 -14.46 -5.08 7.26
C ASP A 288 -15.78 -5.34 6.52
N ARG A 289 -16.88 -4.83 7.05
CA ARG A 289 -18.19 -4.90 6.39
C ARG A 289 -18.19 -4.13 5.07
N PHE A 290 -17.60 -2.93 5.04
CA PHE A 290 -17.45 -2.17 3.80
C PHE A 290 -16.64 -2.95 2.75
N LEU A 291 -15.54 -3.59 3.14
CA LEU A 291 -14.74 -4.44 2.24
C LEU A 291 -15.57 -5.59 1.66
N GLY A 292 -16.39 -6.24 2.50
CA GLY A 292 -17.30 -7.30 2.08
C GLY A 292 -18.35 -6.83 1.07
N ASP A 293 -19.01 -5.71 1.37
CA ASP A 293 -20.02 -5.10 0.48
C ASP A 293 -19.39 -4.64 -0.84
N LEU A 294 -18.20 -4.03 -0.77
CA LEU A 294 -17.42 -3.62 -1.94
C LEU A 294 -17.09 -4.83 -2.83
N TRP A 295 -16.54 -5.89 -2.22
CA TRP A 295 -16.21 -7.11 -2.96
C TRP A 295 -17.44 -7.76 -3.59
N ALA A 296 -18.53 -7.91 -2.84
CA ALA A 296 -19.78 -8.45 -3.35
C ALA A 296 -20.31 -7.64 -4.55
N ARG A 297 -20.27 -6.30 -4.46
CA ARG A 297 -20.70 -5.41 -5.56
C ARG A 297 -19.81 -5.58 -6.80
N LEU A 298 -18.49 -5.68 -6.62
CA LEU A 298 -17.54 -5.89 -7.70
C LEU A 298 -17.76 -7.26 -8.38
N GLN A 299 -17.99 -8.33 -7.60
CA GLN A 299 -18.24 -9.66 -8.14
C GLN A 299 -19.63 -9.80 -8.78
N ALA A 300 -20.61 -9.02 -8.37
CA ALA A 300 -21.92 -8.96 -9.00
C ALA A 300 -21.89 -8.25 -10.37
N ASN A 301 -20.97 -7.32 -10.58
CA ASN A 301 -20.87 -6.57 -11.83
C ASN A 301 -20.03 -7.32 -12.87
N PRO A 302 -20.58 -7.70 -14.05
CA PRO A 302 -19.85 -8.43 -15.09
C PRO A 302 -18.56 -7.76 -15.59
N ARG A 303 -18.45 -6.42 -15.48
CA ARG A 303 -17.25 -5.67 -15.90
C ARG A 303 -16.10 -5.82 -14.90
N ASN A 304 -16.42 -6.05 -13.64
CA ASN A 304 -15.44 -6.07 -12.52
C ASN A 304 -15.16 -7.50 -12.04
N ARG A 305 -16.11 -8.42 -12.27
CA ARG A 305 -15.99 -9.82 -11.84
C ARG A 305 -14.74 -10.47 -12.43
N GLY A 306 -13.89 -11.02 -11.56
CA GLY A 306 -12.67 -11.69 -11.97
C GLY A 306 -11.62 -10.79 -12.65
N THR A 307 -11.77 -9.46 -12.57
CA THR A 307 -10.86 -8.48 -13.16
C THR A 307 -10.48 -7.35 -12.20
N THR A 308 -10.90 -7.44 -10.94
CA THR A 308 -10.60 -6.43 -9.91
C THR A 308 -9.77 -7.04 -8.79
N SER A 309 -8.71 -6.34 -8.38
CA SER A 309 -7.94 -6.64 -7.17
C SER A 309 -8.16 -5.55 -6.11
N LEU A 310 -8.27 -5.98 -4.85
CA LEU A 310 -8.23 -5.09 -3.69
C LEU A 310 -6.85 -5.19 -3.05
N VAL A 311 -6.25 -4.05 -2.76
CA VAL A 311 -5.09 -3.90 -1.87
C VAL A 311 -5.59 -3.19 -0.63
N ILE A 312 -5.40 -3.79 0.54
CA ILE A 312 -6.00 -3.35 1.80
C ILE A 312 -4.87 -3.21 2.81
N THR A 313 -4.79 -2.06 3.49
CA THR A 313 -3.73 -1.82 4.47
C THR A 313 -4.11 -0.71 5.45
N THR A 314 -3.18 -0.35 6.34
CA THR A 314 -3.22 0.83 7.21
C THR A 314 -2.01 1.72 6.92
N ASP A 315 -2.00 2.93 7.42
CA ASP A 315 -0.91 3.89 7.24
C ASP A 315 0.17 3.79 8.32
N HIS A 316 -0.19 3.37 9.53
CA HIS A 316 0.70 3.03 10.65
C HIS A 316 0.04 2.06 11.61
N GLY A 317 0.82 1.50 12.53
CA GLY A 317 0.33 0.79 13.68
C GLY A 317 0.18 1.69 14.91
N ARG A 318 0.05 1.09 16.07
CA ARG A 318 -0.06 1.79 17.36
C ARG A 318 0.74 1.05 18.42
N GLY A 319 0.84 1.65 19.61
CA GLY A 319 1.49 1.01 20.74
C GLY A 319 0.73 -0.20 21.29
N PRO A 320 1.33 -0.95 22.20
CA PRO A 320 0.70 -2.12 22.80
C PRO A 320 -0.32 -1.75 23.88
N ALA A 321 -1.26 -2.69 24.14
CA ALA A 321 -2.12 -2.65 25.31
C ALA A 321 -1.27 -2.72 26.62
N PRO A 322 -1.76 -2.26 27.77
CA PRO A 322 -3.10 -1.67 27.93
C PRO A 322 -3.16 -0.13 27.76
N ILE A 323 -2.04 0.55 27.65
CA ILE A 323 -1.98 2.02 27.68
C ILE A 323 -1.65 2.62 26.32
N ALA A 324 -0.60 2.13 25.68
CA ALA A 324 -0.02 2.76 24.50
C ALA A 324 -0.85 2.53 23.21
N TRP A 325 -1.84 1.64 23.23
CA TRP A 325 -2.73 1.37 22.09
C TRP A 325 -3.45 2.62 21.56
N LYS A 326 -3.58 3.65 22.42
CA LYS A 326 -4.20 4.94 22.07
C LYS A 326 -3.30 5.83 21.22
N ASN A 327 -2.01 5.52 21.17
CA ASN A 327 -1.00 6.40 20.61
C ASN A 327 -0.14 5.69 19.57
N HIS A 328 0.43 6.48 18.70
CA HIS A 328 1.41 6.09 17.69
C HIS A 328 2.49 7.17 17.57
N GLY A 329 3.42 7.01 16.66
CA GLY A 329 4.47 7.98 16.40
C GLY A 329 5.87 7.45 16.71
N ARG A 330 6.86 8.29 16.47
CA ARG A 330 8.29 7.97 16.52
C ARG A 330 8.72 7.29 17.81
N GLU A 331 8.19 7.77 18.95
CA GLU A 331 8.59 7.31 20.29
C GLU A 331 7.93 5.96 20.66
N ILE A 332 7.01 5.47 19.84
CA ILE A 332 6.29 4.22 20.04
C ILE A 332 6.73 3.22 18.96
N ALA A 333 7.73 2.41 19.28
CA ALA A 333 8.37 1.50 18.32
C ALA A 333 7.35 0.55 17.63
N ASP A 334 6.37 0.04 18.40
CA ASP A 334 5.35 -0.88 17.86
C ASP A 334 4.44 -0.22 16.83
N SER A 335 4.31 1.10 16.81
CA SER A 335 3.54 1.82 15.79
C SER A 335 4.13 1.71 14.37
N SER A 336 5.36 1.22 14.25
CA SER A 336 5.93 0.86 12.94
C SER A 336 5.37 -0.43 12.34
N HIS A 337 4.68 -1.26 13.14
CA HIS A 337 4.16 -2.54 12.69
C HIS A 337 2.72 -2.39 12.21
N MET A 338 2.50 -2.81 11.00
CA MET A 338 1.21 -2.73 10.32
C MET A 338 0.85 -4.07 9.68
N TRP A 339 -0.15 -4.07 8.85
CA TRP A 339 -0.61 -5.24 8.12
C TRP A 339 -1.00 -4.86 6.70
N MET A 340 -1.05 -5.86 5.82
CA MET A 340 -1.52 -5.71 4.45
C MET A 340 -2.28 -6.97 4.02
N ALA A 341 -3.29 -6.79 3.19
CA ALA A 341 -4.00 -7.88 2.56
C ALA A 341 -4.23 -7.59 1.07
N VAL A 342 -4.19 -8.62 0.24
CA VAL A 342 -4.45 -8.52 -1.20
C VAL A 342 -5.35 -9.66 -1.64
N ILE A 343 -6.39 -9.34 -2.40
CA ILE A 343 -7.27 -10.32 -3.04
C ILE A 343 -7.57 -9.89 -4.47
N GLY A 344 -7.51 -10.82 -5.40
CA GLY A 344 -7.79 -10.56 -6.81
C GLY A 344 -7.39 -11.73 -7.71
N PRO A 345 -7.68 -11.63 -9.03
CA PRO A 345 -7.51 -12.74 -9.97
C PRO A 345 -6.05 -13.13 -10.24
N ASP A 346 -5.10 -12.24 -9.96
CA ASP A 346 -3.66 -12.49 -10.13
C ASP A 346 -2.95 -12.77 -8.80
N THR A 347 -3.68 -12.75 -7.66
CA THR A 347 -3.11 -13.01 -6.35
C THR A 347 -3.34 -14.46 -5.97
N PRO A 348 -2.28 -15.28 -5.80
CA PRO A 348 -2.42 -16.64 -5.33
C PRO A 348 -3.13 -16.72 -3.97
N ALA A 349 -4.04 -17.68 -3.82
CA ALA A 349 -4.82 -17.90 -2.60
C ALA A 349 -3.97 -18.63 -1.53
N LEU A 350 -2.98 -17.93 -0.97
CA LEU A 350 -2.03 -18.49 0.02
C LEU A 350 -2.37 -18.13 1.46
N GLY A 351 -3.44 -17.39 1.69
CA GLY A 351 -3.99 -17.11 3.01
C GLY A 351 -3.09 -16.23 3.90
N GLU A 352 -3.11 -16.56 5.18
CA GLU A 352 -2.24 -15.90 6.16
C GLU A 352 -0.78 -16.31 5.92
N ARG A 353 0.04 -15.32 5.61
CA ARG A 353 1.46 -15.52 5.28
C ARG A 353 2.30 -15.58 6.55
N THR A 354 3.25 -16.52 6.57
CA THR A 354 4.11 -16.78 7.73
C THR A 354 5.55 -17.00 7.27
N ASN A 355 6.52 -16.72 8.16
CA ASN A 355 7.95 -16.96 7.93
C ASN A 355 8.47 -16.35 6.61
N LEU A 356 8.14 -15.08 6.38
CA LEU A 356 8.55 -14.32 5.20
C LEU A 356 9.54 -13.20 5.56
N ALA A 357 10.29 -12.77 4.55
CA ALA A 357 11.03 -11.51 4.65
C ALA A 357 10.05 -10.35 4.93
N PRO A 358 10.45 -9.34 5.73
CA PRO A 358 9.59 -8.21 6.04
C PRO A 358 9.12 -7.47 4.78
N VAL A 359 7.82 -7.23 4.69
CA VAL A 359 7.21 -6.35 3.70
C VAL A 359 7.31 -4.91 4.21
N ARG A 360 7.66 -3.98 3.34
CA ARG A 360 7.72 -2.55 3.66
C ARG A 360 6.49 -1.84 3.13
N GLN A 361 5.96 -0.89 3.87
CA GLN A 361 4.84 -0.04 3.46
C GLN A 361 5.09 0.61 2.08
N ALA A 362 6.32 1.05 1.85
CA ALA A 362 6.75 1.63 0.58
C ALA A 362 6.53 0.72 -0.65
N GLN A 363 6.33 -0.58 -0.47
CA GLN A 363 6.10 -1.52 -1.58
C GLN A 363 4.67 -1.46 -2.16
N VAL A 364 3.73 -0.82 -1.45
CA VAL A 364 2.31 -0.76 -1.85
C VAL A 364 2.13 -0.04 -3.20
N ALA A 365 2.77 1.11 -3.41
CA ALA A 365 2.65 1.87 -4.66
C ALA A 365 3.00 1.02 -5.90
N ALA A 366 4.17 0.40 -5.88
CA ALA A 366 4.62 -0.47 -6.98
C ALA A 366 3.76 -1.73 -7.12
N THR A 367 3.20 -2.25 -6.01
CA THR A 367 2.28 -3.40 -6.02
C THR A 367 0.96 -3.05 -6.73
N VAL A 368 0.38 -1.88 -6.44
CA VAL A 368 -0.83 -1.37 -7.12
C VAL A 368 -0.60 -1.28 -8.62
N ALA A 369 0.54 -0.70 -9.05
CA ALA A 369 0.90 -0.58 -10.46
C ALA A 369 1.12 -1.96 -11.11
N ALA A 370 1.89 -2.83 -10.46
CA ALA A 370 2.23 -4.15 -10.98
C ALA A 370 1.00 -5.05 -11.19
N LEU A 371 0.00 -4.99 -10.29
CA LEU A 371 -1.28 -5.68 -10.46
C LEU A 371 -1.99 -5.22 -11.74
N LEU A 372 -1.87 -3.96 -12.13
CA LEU A 372 -2.43 -3.39 -13.36
C LEU A 372 -1.59 -3.63 -14.62
N GLY A 373 -0.43 -4.31 -14.47
CA GLY A 373 0.51 -4.55 -15.56
C GLY A 373 1.41 -3.37 -15.89
N GLU A 374 1.50 -2.39 -14.97
CA GLU A 374 2.27 -1.16 -15.15
C GLU A 374 3.54 -1.18 -14.28
N ASP A 375 4.62 -0.58 -14.76
CA ASP A 375 5.90 -0.47 -14.05
C ASP A 375 6.08 0.94 -13.46
N PHE A 376 5.77 1.07 -12.17
CA PHE A 376 5.94 2.34 -11.45
C PHE A 376 7.41 2.64 -11.16
N LEU A 377 8.28 1.63 -11.04
CA LEU A 377 9.70 1.83 -10.78
C LEU A 377 10.41 2.51 -11.94
N ALA A 378 10.01 2.23 -13.19
CA ALA A 378 10.54 2.92 -14.35
C ALA A 378 10.31 4.44 -14.31
N ALA A 379 9.19 4.87 -13.69
CA ALA A 379 8.85 6.29 -13.51
C ALA A 379 9.38 6.88 -12.20
N SER A 380 9.51 6.06 -11.16
CA SER A 380 9.96 6.45 -9.82
C SER A 380 11.03 5.48 -9.31
N PRO A 381 12.28 5.57 -9.77
CA PRO A 381 13.35 4.62 -9.43
C PRO A 381 13.73 4.58 -7.94
N ARG A 382 13.32 5.59 -7.16
CA ARG A 382 13.52 5.63 -5.70
C ARG A 382 12.46 4.87 -4.92
N SER A 383 11.35 4.51 -5.56
CA SER A 383 10.27 3.74 -4.93
C SER A 383 10.71 2.32 -4.64
N ALA A 384 10.15 1.72 -3.58
CA ALA A 384 10.38 0.32 -3.27
C ALA A 384 9.75 -0.60 -4.35
N PRO A 385 10.35 -1.77 -4.64
CA PRO A 385 9.79 -2.73 -5.58
C PRO A 385 8.47 -3.33 -5.06
N PRO A 386 7.62 -3.89 -5.93
CA PRO A 386 6.35 -4.48 -5.53
C PRO A 386 6.55 -5.70 -4.61
N VAL A 387 5.50 -6.04 -3.88
CA VAL A 387 5.42 -7.30 -3.12
C VAL A 387 5.17 -8.42 -4.13
N THR A 388 6.21 -9.16 -4.47
CA THR A 388 6.18 -10.20 -5.53
C THR A 388 5.28 -11.37 -5.19
N GLU A 389 5.12 -11.67 -3.89
CA GLU A 389 4.30 -12.78 -3.37
C GLU A 389 2.82 -12.65 -3.73
N VAL A 390 2.34 -11.44 -3.97
CA VAL A 390 0.94 -11.21 -4.37
C VAL A 390 0.74 -11.22 -5.89
N LEU A 391 1.83 -11.29 -6.65
CA LEU A 391 1.81 -11.37 -8.10
C LEU A 391 1.97 -12.84 -8.52
N GLY A 392 0.92 -13.48 -8.98
CA GLY A 392 0.91 -14.89 -9.41
C GLY A 392 1.65 -15.15 -10.73
N ARG A 393 2.85 -14.54 -10.89
CA ARG A 393 3.66 -14.58 -12.11
C ARG A 393 5.15 -14.52 -11.77
#